data_9614bc9a2d34e05eb49791c20b5167f6
#
_entry.id   9614bc9a2d34e05eb49791c20b5167f6
#
_cell.length_a   1.000
_cell.length_b   1.000
_cell.length_c   1.000
_cell.angle_alpha   90.00
_cell.angle_beta   90.00
_cell.angle_gamma   90.00
#
_symmetry.space_group_name_H-M   'P 1'
#
loop_
_entity.id
_entity.type
_entity.pdbx_description
1 polymer ?
#
loop_
_entity_poly.entity_id
_entity_poly.type
_entity_poly.pdbx_seq_one_letter_code
_entity_poly.pdbx_strand_id
1 'polypeptide(L)'
;MFRSGGVYEVALESSRTSAEPYLEVQFHVTFTTPRGADVAVDGFYDGGQIFKARAYAGELGSWRWRSRSNNPGLDGKEGTFRVVPSNLKGKLRIHSSDPRQFAYDNGAWFLHIGDTGYRYLVADEPKWQEYIDQAAESGITKIRTWFAQSRSTIEAVFNSEGNGLALPYWQEMERRIVYALERHPDLILQLIPYAEDTAVINRYAAGDTWAQYVARYSQARWSAFPNVQWTMTNDREIVRNGPLQGRAVAWNTIDQMGKDMRRREPWGTLITNHQMRFSGYDFGDAEWSSIVTIEDLDQVAGARILEYRAKSKVPVVLDEDRYELYRNPANRRYFFRRLMWASLLSGGHATYGGMRTFERYSESGATGVAGYFTANRAGLLYQGAHDFVHIHEFFRDAGITLVGMTPDDALVGGDSNRWKCTHDDRTFIIYLANSDGQEPANANPAAAAPMVEIQLPQGQYAVRWFDPQTGRWRDVSNVNGGLQKLTAPARPGQTTAGDWVLLLRRS
;
A
#
# COMPACT_ATOMS: atom_id res chain seq x y z
N MET A 1 -15.70 25.62 7.68
CA MET A 1 -16.33 24.32 7.37
C MET A 1 -15.26 23.39 6.82
N PHE A 2 -15.20 22.18 7.30
CA PHE A 2 -14.24 21.18 6.88
C PHE A 2 -14.90 20.08 6.07
N ARG A 3 -14.16 19.45 5.14
CA ARG A 3 -14.69 18.41 4.28
C ARG A 3 -14.67 17.06 5.00
N SER A 4 -15.74 16.29 4.88
CA SER A 4 -15.76 14.89 5.36
C SER A 4 -14.64 14.08 4.70
N GLY A 5 -13.93 13.26 5.48
CA GLY A 5 -12.75 12.56 5.00
C GLY A 5 -11.47 13.39 4.97
N GLY A 6 -11.51 14.66 5.36
CA GLY A 6 -10.35 15.53 5.46
C GLY A 6 -9.75 15.59 6.85
N VAL A 7 -8.87 16.58 7.06
CA VAL A 7 -8.15 16.81 8.33
C VAL A 7 -8.55 18.16 8.91
N TYR A 8 -8.81 18.19 10.21
CA TYR A 8 -8.90 19.42 10.98
C TYR A 8 -7.68 19.57 11.88
N GLU A 9 -7.09 20.76 11.90
CA GLU A 9 -5.90 21.07 12.69
C GLU A 9 -6.22 22.11 13.75
N VAL A 10 -5.84 21.84 14.99
CA VAL A 10 -5.74 22.80 16.09
C VAL A 10 -4.28 23.24 16.16
N ALA A 11 -4.02 24.53 16.10
CA ALA A 11 -2.71 25.12 16.32
C ALA A 11 -2.79 26.10 17.50
N LEU A 12 -1.95 25.90 18.50
CA LEU A 12 -1.88 26.71 19.70
C LEU A 12 -0.46 27.19 19.95
N GLU A 13 -0.35 28.35 20.59
CA GLU A 13 0.95 28.94 20.93
C GLU A 13 1.24 28.74 22.41
N SER A 14 2.41 28.19 22.70
CA SER A 14 2.94 28.04 24.06
C SER A 14 3.25 29.41 24.65
N SER A 15 2.90 29.60 25.92
CA SER A 15 3.23 30.83 26.65
C SER A 15 4.63 30.82 27.25
N ARG A 16 5.39 29.73 27.13
CA ARG A 16 6.73 29.55 27.67
C ARG A 16 7.60 28.83 26.68
N THR A 17 8.83 29.28 26.54
CA THR A 17 9.89 28.55 25.83
C THR A 17 10.30 27.33 26.64
N SER A 18 10.53 26.21 25.98
CA SER A 18 11.13 25.01 26.54
C SER A 18 12.45 24.73 25.82
N ALA A 19 13.44 24.24 26.54
CA ALA A 19 14.71 23.81 25.93
C ALA A 19 14.52 22.53 25.11
N GLU A 20 13.62 21.64 25.57
CA GLU A 20 13.30 20.37 24.92
C GLU A 20 11.78 20.28 24.63
N PRO A 21 11.25 21.09 23.69
CA PRO A 21 9.80 21.20 23.47
C PRO A 21 9.14 19.88 23.06
N TYR A 22 9.87 18.98 22.40
CA TYR A 22 9.36 17.67 21.99
C TYR A 22 9.04 16.73 23.18
N LEU A 23 9.83 16.77 24.25
CA LEU A 23 9.79 15.84 25.35
C LEU A 23 9.20 16.44 26.63
N GLU A 24 9.48 17.71 26.90
CA GLU A 24 9.05 18.39 28.14
C GLU A 24 7.61 18.87 28.09
N VAL A 25 7.14 19.29 26.89
CA VAL A 25 5.78 19.82 26.74
C VAL A 25 4.83 18.68 26.40
N GLN A 26 3.97 18.36 27.36
CA GLN A 26 2.87 17.44 27.17
C GLN A 26 1.68 18.20 26.60
N PHE A 27 1.23 17.83 25.42
CA PHE A 27 0.09 18.45 24.77
C PHE A 27 -0.82 17.39 24.16
N HIS A 28 -2.08 17.41 24.59
CA HIS A 28 -3.12 16.49 24.14
C HIS A 28 -4.38 17.27 23.80
N VAL A 29 -5.14 16.77 22.82
CA VAL A 29 -6.45 17.31 22.47
C VAL A 29 -7.47 16.17 22.48
N THR A 30 -8.58 16.39 23.14
CA THR A 30 -9.75 15.51 23.04
C THR A 30 -10.73 16.15 22.04
N PHE A 31 -11.04 15.42 20.98
CA PHE A 31 -12.07 15.78 20.01
C PHE A 31 -13.34 15.01 20.35
N THR A 32 -14.46 15.73 20.53
CA THR A 32 -15.78 15.11 20.70
C THR A 32 -16.51 15.11 19.36
N THR A 33 -16.84 13.93 18.87
CA THR A 33 -17.53 13.74 17.58
C THR A 33 -18.98 14.22 17.65
N PRO A 34 -19.67 14.40 16.51
CA PRO A 34 -21.11 14.75 16.49
C PRO A 34 -22.00 13.73 17.22
N ARG A 35 -21.56 12.46 17.31
CA ARG A 35 -22.27 11.40 18.05
C ARG A 35 -21.94 11.38 19.55
N GLY A 36 -21.07 12.27 20.01
CA GLY A 36 -20.69 12.38 21.40
C GLY A 36 -19.53 11.46 21.85
N ALA A 37 -18.85 10.78 20.94
CA ALA A 37 -17.67 10.00 21.27
C ALA A 37 -16.44 10.90 21.42
N ASP A 38 -15.66 10.68 22.46
CA ASP A 38 -14.40 11.37 22.72
C ASP A 38 -13.23 10.61 22.09
N VAL A 39 -12.42 11.33 21.33
CA VAL A 39 -11.19 10.83 20.70
C VAL A 39 -10.02 11.66 21.21
N ALA A 40 -9.19 11.06 22.07
CA ALA A 40 -7.98 11.69 22.57
C ALA A 40 -6.82 11.48 21.59
N VAL A 41 -6.09 12.54 21.29
CA VAL A 41 -4.92 12.51 20.41
C VAL A 41 -3.73 13.18 21.11
N ASP A 42 -2.54 12.68 20.80
CA ASP A 42 -1.30 13.37 21.11
C ASP A 42 -1.16 14.58 20.18
N GLY A 43 -0.78 15.73 20.73
CA GLY A 43 -0.30 16.85 19.94
C GLY A 43 1.19 16.75 19.68
N PHE A 44 1.69 17.61 18.82
CA PHE A 44 3.09 17.63 18.43
C PHE A 44 3.63 19.06 18.33
N TYR A 45 4.92 19.22 18.58
CA TYR A 45 5.64 20.48 18.38
C TYR A 45 5.91 20.71 16.89
N ASP A 46 5.66 21.91 16.40
CA ASP A 46 5.83 22.29 14.98
C ASP A 46 6.73 23.52 14.77
N GLY A 47 7.54 23.87 15.77
CA GLY A 47 8.53 24.95 15.70
C GLY A 47 8.15 26.22 16.45
N GLY A 48 9.17 26.99 16.83
CA GLY A 48 8.96 28.22 17.60
C GLY A 48 8.27 27.96 18.93
N GLN A 49 7.05 28.43 19.06
CA GLN A 49 6.17 28.16 20.20
C GLN A 49 4.89 27.43 19.77
N ILE A 50 4.84 26.91 18.56
CA ILE A 50 3.63 26.32 17.97
C ILE A 50 3.54 24.83 18.28
N PHE A 51 2.40 24.42 18.81
CA PHE A 51 1.98 23.03 19.00
C PHE A 51 0.68 22.78 18.24
N LYS A 52 0.60 21.64 17.63
CA LYS A 52 -0.54 21.23 16.78
C LYS A 52 -1.12 19.91 17.22
N ALA A 53 -2.41 19.74 16.97
CA ALA A 53 -3.10 18.44 17.07
C ALA A 53 -4.11 18.29 15.94
N ARG A 54 -4.35 17.08 15.47
CA ARG A 54 -5.17 16.84 14.28
C ARG A 54 -6.27 15.85 14.52
N ALA A 55 -7.45 16.14 13.96
CA ALA A 55 -8.56 15.21 13.86
C ALA A 55 -8.77 14.77 12.42
N TYR A 56 -9.03 13.48 12.24
CA TYR A 56 -9.63 12.98 11.00
C TYR A 56 -11.13 13.31 11.05
N ALA A 57 -11.60 14.12 10.09
CA ALA A 57 -12.96 14.62 10.01
C ALA A 57 -13.90 13.57 9.36
N GLY A 58 -14.06 12.38 9.98
CA GLY A 58 -14.81 11.25 9.42
C GLY A 58 -16.33 11.36 9.56
N GLU A 59 -16.85 12.14 10.52
CA GLU A 59 -18.28 12.25 10.81
C GLU A 59 -18.83 13.64 10.46
N LEU A 60 -20.00 13.66 9.79
CA LEU A 60 -20.68 14.91 9.45
C LEU A 60 -21.30 15.55 10.69
N GLY A 61 -21.21 16.87 10.81
CA GLY A 61 -21.83 17.63 11.89
C GLY A 61 -20.85 18.49 12.66
N SER A 62 -21.27 18.91 13.84
CA SER A 62 -20.51 19.80 14.71
C SER A 62 -19.63 19.00 15.66
N TRP A 63 -18.37 19.27 15.63
CA TRP A 63 -17.34 18.73 16.51
C TRP A 63 -16.96 19.78 17.55
N ARG A 64 -16.52 19.31 18.72
CA ARG A 64 -15.89 20.12 19.75
C ARG A 64 -14.50 19.58 20.04
N TRP A 65 -13.65 20.42 20.59
CA TRP A 65 -12.35 19.98 21.06
C TRP A 65 -11.94 20.74 22.32
N ARG A 66 -11.13 20.08 23.14
CA ARG A 66 -10.52 20.66 24.34
C ARG A 66 -9.09 20.17 24.49
N SER A 67 -8.18 21.10 24.81
CA SER A 67 -6.78 20.79 25.05
C SER A 67 -6.48 20.56 26.53
N ARG A 68 -5.42 19.76 26.75
CA ARG A 68 -4.74 19.58 28.04
C ARG A 68 -3.25 19.65 27.84
N SER A 69 -2.54 20.36 28.73
CA SER A 69 -1.10 20.54 28.67
C SER A 69 -0.53 20.86 30.04
N ASN A 70 0.76 20.55 30.25
CA ASN A 70 1.55 21.09 31.35
C ASN A 70 2.05 22.54 31.07
N ASN A 71 1.75 23.10 29.88
CA ASN A 71 2.06 24.46 29.49
C ASN A 71 0.77 25.31 29.51
N PRO A 72 0.71 26.41 30.32
CA PRO A 72 -0.53 27.19 30.48
C PRO A 72 -1.05 27.83 29.19
N GLY A 73 -0.17 28.13 28.21
CA GLY A 73 -0.58 28.67 26.91
C GLY A 73 -1.37 27.66 26.09
N LEU A 74 -1.14 26.36 26.32
CA LEU A 74 -1.75 25.25 25.58
C LEU A 74 -2.88 24.58 26.35
N ASP A 75 -2.95 24.76 27.70
CA ASP A 75 -3.92 24.07 28.54
C ASP A 75 -5.31 24.73 28.52
N GLY A 76 -6.35 23.92 28.64
CA GLY A 76 -7.73 24.35 28.81
C GLY A 76 -8.33 25.15 27.65
N LYS A 77 -7.72 25.09 26.46
CA LYS A 77 -8.28 25.72 25.25
C LYS A 77 -9.40 24.86 24.68
N GLU A 78 -10.42 25.52 24.16
CA GLU A 78 -11.60 24.85 23.59
C GLU A 78 -11.98 25.49 22.25
N GLY A 79 -12.67 24.72 21.44
CA GLY A 79 -13.20 25.22 20.18
C GLY A 79 -14.18 24.25 19.51
N THR A 80 -14.73 24.71 18.41
CA THR A 80 -15.69 23.93 17.63
C THR A 80 -15.37 24.04 16.14
N PHE A 81 -15.72 23.01 15.39
CA PHE A 81 -15.70 23.06 13.94
C PHE A 81 -16.86 22.24 13.37
N ARG A 82 -17.18 22.47 12.11
CA ARG A 82 -18.27 21.75 11.42
C ARG A 82 -17.74 21.01 10.20
N VAL A 83 -18.07 19.73 10.12
CA VAL A 83 -17.76 18.85 8.98
C VAL A 83 -18.98 18.79 8.07
N VAL A 84 -18.73 19.03 6.78
CA VAL A 84 -19.74 19.01 5.70
C VAL A 84 -19.43 17.90 4.69
N PRO A 85 -20.42 17.43 3.91
CA PRO A 85 -20.20 16.42 2.89
C PRO A 85 -19.10 16.79 1.91
N SER A 86 -18.40 15.79 1.40
CA SER A 86 -17.38 15.93 0.35
C SER A 86 -17.36 14.69 -0.54
N ASN A 87 -16.58 14.75 -1.62
CA ASN A 87 -16.32 13.62 -2.51
C ASN A 87 -15.10 12.79 -2.10
N LEU A 88 -14.44 13.13 -0.98
CA LEU A 88 -13.33 12.34 -0.47
C LEU A 88 -13.84 10.97 0.00
N LYS A 89 -13.16 9.91 -0.39
CA LYS A 89 -13.54 8.55 -0.01
C LYS A 89 -13.19 8.19 1.43
N GLY A 90 -12.31 8.98 2.06
CA GLY A 90 -11.87 8.80 3.44
C GLY A 90 -10.71 7.80 3.57
N LYS A 91 -10.48 7.31 4.79
CA LYS A 91 -9.36 6.41 5.10
C LYS A 91 -9.53 5.03 4.48
N LEU A 92 -8.38 4.39 4.24
CA LEU A 92 -8.35 2.98 3.89
C LEU A 92 -8.74 2.13 5.10
N ARG A 93 -9.64 1.17 4.87
CA ARG A 93 -10.17 0.22 5.86
C ARG A 93 -10.11 -1.21 5.33
N ILE A 94 -10.26 -2.16 6.24
CA ILE A 94 -10.66 -3.52 5.87
C ILE A 94 -12.13 -3.48 5.42
N HIS A 95 -12.45 -4.15 4.32
CA HIS A 95 -13.81 -4.16 3.79
C HIS A 95 -14.77 -4.88 4.77
N SER A 96 -15.92 -4.29 5.06
CA SER A 96 -16.82 -4.75 6.14
C SER A 96 -17.45 -6.12 5.89
N SER A 97 -17.71 -6.48 4.62
CA SER A 97 -18.32 -7.77 4.26
C SER A 97 -17.32 -8.80 3.73
N ASP A 98 -16.08 -8.40 3.43
CA ASP A 98 -15.01 -9.31 3.03
C ASP A 98 -13.68 -8.86 3.66
N PRO A 99 -13.30 -9.42 4.80
CA PRO A 99 -12.10 -8.96 5.53
C PRO A 99 -10.78 -9.22 4.79
N ARG A 100 -10.81 -9.86 3.63
CA ARG A 100 -9.64 -10.07 2.76
C ARG A 100 -9.47 -8.98 1.70
N GLN A 101 -10.42 -8.04 1.65
CA GLN A 101 -10.43 -6.92 0.73
C GLN A 101 -10.31 -5.59 1.49
N PHE A 102 -9.97 -4.54 0.76
CA PHE A 102 -9.93 -3.19 1.28
C PHE A 102 -11.12 -2.37 0.80
N ALA A 103 -11.49 -1.38 1.59
CA ALA A 103 -12.45 -0.34 1.20
C ALA A 103 -12.00 1.02 1.73
N TYR A 104 -12.54 2.08 1.18
CA TYR A 104 -12.50 3.40 1.82
C TYR A 104 -13.63 3.53 2.87
N ASP A 105 -13.55 4.55 3.72
CA ASP A 105 -14.59 4.83 4.73
C ASP A 105 -15.98 4.98 4.14
N ASN A 106 -16.13 5.47 2.91
CA ASN A 106 -17.41 5.58 2.22
C ASN A 106 -17.95 4.24 1.70
N GLY A 107 -17.26 3.13 1.95
CA GLY A 107 -17.62 1.78 1.51
C GLY A 107 -17.20 1.42 0.08
N ALA A 108 -16.60 2.33 -0.66
CA ALA A 108 -16.09 2.02 -1.99
C ALA A 108 -14.93 1.02 -1.92
N TRP A 109 -15.00 -0.04 -2.71
CA TRP A 109 -13.93 -1.01 -2.80
C TRP A 109 -12.61 -0.35 -3.25
N PHE A 110 -11.53 -0.70 -2.59
CA PHE A 110 -10.19 -0.24 -2.96
C PHE A 110 -9.46 -1.34 -3.74
N LEU A 111 -9.23 -1.09 -5.02
CA LEU A 111 -8.38 -1.94 -5.84
C LEU A 111 -6.92 -1.62 -5.55
N HIS A 112 -6.25 -2.53 -4.84
CA HIS A 112 -4.85 -2.34 -4.45
C HIS A 112 -3.92 -2.71 -5.60
N ILE A 113 -3.23 -1.73 -6.13
CA ILE A 113 -2.09 -1.85 -7.04
C ILE A 113 -0.98 -0.99 -6.45
N GLY A 114 0.02 -1.62 -5.81
CA GLY A 114 1.08 -0.90 -5.11
C GLY A 114 2.31 -0.60 -5.97
N ASP A 115 3.12 0.36 -5.52
CA ASP A 115 4.50 0.55 -5.96
C ASP A 115 5.43 0.82 -4.77
N THR A 116 6.70 0.46 -4.93
CA THR A 116 7.78 0.70 -3.96
C THR A 116 8.47 2.03 -4.22
N GLY A 117 7.77 3.11 -4.02
CA GLY A 117 8.31 4.47 -4.15
C GLY A 117 9.09 4.93 -2.92
N TYR A 118 10.07 4.16 -2.50
CA TYR A 118 10.79 4.36 -1.24
C TYR A 118 11.34 5.77 -1.05
N ARG A 119 11.77 6.42 -2.13
CA ARG A 119 12.37 7.75 -2.05
C ARG A 119 11.37 8.91 -2.11
N TYR A 120 10.10 8.66 -2.20
CA TYR A 120 9.10 9.73 -2.33
C TYR A 120 9.21 10.80 -1.24
N LEU A 121 9.43 10.38 0.01
CA LEU A 121 9.59 11.31 1.13
C LEU A 121 11.04 11.74 1.39
N VAL A 122 12.04 11.13 0.75
CA VAL A 122 13.45 11.45 0.98
C VAL A 122 13.77 12.84 0.42
N ALA A 123 14.31 13.73 1.25
CA ALA A 123 14.43 15.17 0.94
C ALA A 123 15.22 15.48 -0.33
N ASP A 124 16.26 14.70 -0.62
CA ASP A 124 17.14 14.92 -1.76
C ASP A 124 16.60 14.31 -3.09
N GLU A 125 15.35 13.86 -3.12
CA GLU A 125 14.72 13.36 -4.36
C GLU A 125 14.10 14.51 -5.17
N PRO A 126 14.68 14.91 -6.30
CA PRO A 126 14.23 16.08 -7.04
C PRO A 126 12.95 15.83 -7.87
N LYS A 127 12.66 14.57 -8.22
CA LYS A 127 11.56 14.17 -9.11
C LYS A 127 10.33 13.63 -8.37
N TRP A 128 10.17 13.95 -7.09
CA TRP A 128 9.11 13.37 -6.26
C TRP A 128 7.68 13.72 -6.75
N GLN A 129 7.46 14.94 -7.28
CA GLN A 129 6.15 15.33 -7.81
C GLN A 129 5.84 14.57 -9.11
N GLU A 130 6.78 14.57 -10.05
CA GLU A 130 6.65 13.85 -11.31
C GLU A 130 6.40 12.36 -11.07
N TYR A 131 7.08 11.77 -10.09
CA TYR A 131 6.89 10.38 -9.73
C TYR A 131 5.47 10.09 -9.23
N ILE A 132 4.94 10.84 -8.28
CA ILE A 132 3.63 10.58 -7.68
C ILE A 132 2.50 10.81 -8.69
N ASP A 133 2.63 11.81 -9.56
CA ASP A 133 1.67 12.10 -10.62
C ASP A 133 1.65 10.96 -11.65
N GLN A 134 2.81 10.49 -12.11
CA GLN A 134 2.92 9.32 -13.00
C GLN A 134 2.36 8.04 -12.36
N ALA A 135 2.64 7.81 -11.08
CA ALA A 135 2.14 6.63 -10.38
C ALA A 135 0.60 6.59 -10.39
N ALA A 136 -0.03 7.70 -10.02
CA ALA A 136 -1.48 7.81 -10.02
C ALA A 136 -2.08 7.66 -11.44
N GLU A 137 -1.48 8.30 -12.45
CA GLU A 137 -1.91 8.21 -13.85
C GLU A 137 -1.77 6.79 -14.41
N SER A 138 -0.79 6.03 -13.94
CA SER A 138 -0.58 4.62 -14.33
C SER A 138 -1.50 3.64 -13.62
N GLY A 139 -2.39 4.11 -12.73
CA GLY A 139 -3.32 3.26 -11.99
C GLY A 139 -2.73 2.67 -10.70
N ILE A 140 -1.60 3.16 -10.22
CA ILE A 140 -1.08 2.81 -8.91
C ILE A 140 -1.92 3.50 -7.84
N THR A 141 -2.35 2.74 -6.84
CA THR A 141 -3.25 3.20 -5.78
C THR A 141 -2.59 3.25 -4.41
N LYS A 142 -1.40 2.67 -4.26
CA LYS A 142 -0.63 2.68 -3.00
C LYS A 142 0.86 2.82 -3.28
N ILE A 143 1.53 3.66 -2.49
CA ILE A 143 2.98 3.85 -2.52
C ILE A 143 3.57 3.49 -1.16
N ARG A 144 4.58 2.60 -1.16
CA ARG A 144 5.44 2.35 0.00
C ARG A 144 6.57 3.36 -0.01
N THR A 145 6.79 4.06 1.10
CA THR A 145 7.82 5.10 1.17
C THR A 145 8.48 5.20 2.54
N TRP A 146 9.78 5.43 2.55
CA TRP A 146 10.59 5.60 3.76
C TRP A 146 10.58 7.04 4.26
N PHE A 147 10.77 7.20 5.56
CA PHE A 147 11.10 8.52 6.14
C PHE A 147 12.52 8.95 5.78
N ALA A 148 13.45 7.99 5.74
CA ALA A 148 14.82 8.22 5.34
C ALA A 148 15.38 6.98 4.66
N GLN A 149 16.28 7.17 3.72
CA GLN A 149 17.02 6.07 3.10
C GLN A 149 18.12 5.59 4.04
N SER A 150 18.34 4.25 4.08
CA SER A 150 19.39 3.68 4.88
C SER A 150 20.77 4.26 4.57
N ARG A 151 21.63 4.34 5.57
CA ARG A 151 23.04 4.72 5.57
C ARG A 151 23.36 6.20 5.30
N SER A 152 22.69 6.88 4.38
CA SER A 152 23.09 8.26 4.01
C SER A 152 22.12 9.34 4.48
N THR A 153 20.86 8.99 4.77
CA THR A 153 19.80 9.95 5.09
C THR A 153 19.03 9.63 6.36
N ILE A 154 19.41 8.59 7.09
CA ILE A 154 18.75 8.24 8.34
C ILE A 154 18.88 9.36 9.36
N GLU A 155 19.99 10.04 9.35
CA GLU A 155 20.24 11.20 10.20
C GLU A 155 19.33 12.37 9.85
N ALA A 156 18.70 12.37 8.65
CA ALA A 156 17.81 13.45 8.25
C ALA A 156 16.55 13.58 9.11
N VAL A 157 16.08 12.49 9.73
CA VAL A 157 14.95 12.54 10.67
C VAL A 157 15.35 13.12 12.02
N PHE A 158 16.64 13.12 12.35
CA PHE A 158 17.20 13.72 13.56
C PHE A 158 17.96 15.00 13.23
N ASN A 159 18.13 15.86 14.23
CA ASN A 159 19.05 17.00 14.15
C ASN A 159 20.51 16.52 14.04
N SER A 160 21.43 17.44 13.73
CA SER A 160 22.85 17.12 13.54
C SER A 160 23.53 16.51 14.76
N GLU A 161 22.98 16.72 15.95
CA GLU A 161 23.49 16.18 17.21
C GLU A 161 22.89 14.80 17.56
N GLY A 162 21.86 14.37 16.82
CA GLY A 162 21.16 13.10 17.06
C GLY A 162 20.32 13.04 18.34
N ASN A 163 20.11 14.19 18.99
CA ASN A 163 19.39 14.37 20.24
C ASN A 163 18.08 15.15 20.09
N GLY A 164 17.52 15.20 18.89
CA GLY A 164 16.27 15.86 18.56
C GLY A 164 15.83 15.52 17.16
N LEU A 165 14.61 15.94 16.78
CA LEU A 165 14.11 15.78 15.42
C LEU A 165 14.50 16.94 14.52
N ALA A 166 14.81 16.65 13.27
CA ALA A 166 15.10 17.64 12.22
C ALA A 166 13.81 18.26 11.69
N LEU A 167 13.19 19.16 12.41
CA LEU A 167 11.87 19.72 12.10
C LEU A 167 11.68 20.15 10.64
N PRO A 168 12.61 20.86 9.99
CA PRO A 168 12.46 21.21 8.58
C PRO A 168 12.27 20.01 7.66
N TYR A 169 12.93 18.88 7.96
CA TYR A 169 12.76 17.66 7.20
C TYR A 169 11.37 17.02 7.42
N TRP A 170 10.88 17.02 8.65
CA TRP A 170 9.51 16.54 8.96
C TRP A 170 8.44 17.40 8.29
N GLN A 171 8.63 18.71 8.22
CA GLN A 171 7.74 19.62 7.51
C GLN A 171 7.78 19.38 5.98
N GLU A 172 8.95 19.07 5.43
CA GLU A 172 9.07 18.71 4.00
C GLU A 172 8.37 17.38 3.68
N MET A 173 8.56 16.36 4.52
CA MET A 173 7.82 15.09 4.35
C MET A 173 6.31 15.33 4.40
N GLU A 174 5.83 16.15 5.33
CA GLU A 174 4.41 16.50 5.42
C GLU A 174 3.91 17.20 4.16
N ARG A 175 4.68 18.17 3.65
CA ARG A 175 4.33 18.85 2.40
C ARG A 175 4.10 17.88 1.25
N ARG A 176 4.90 16.81 1.16
CA ARG A 176 4.74 15.76 0.14
C ARG A 176 3.53 14.87 0.39
N ILE A 177 3.25 14.52 1.66
CA ILE A 177 2.04 13.78 2.03
C ILE A 177 0.78 14.58 1.68
N VAL A 178 0.79 15.88 1.97
CA VAL A 178 -0.33 16.79 1.63
C VAL A 178 -0.49 16.94 0.12
N TYR A 179 0.62 17.07 -0.62
CA TYR A 179 0.56 17.13 -2.09
C TYR A 179 -0.11 15.90 -2.69
N ALA A 180 0.27 14.70 -2.23
CA ALA A 180 -0.36 13.46 -2.68
C ALA A 180 -1.86 13.45 -2.37
N LEU A 181 -2.26 13.90 -1.17
CA LEU A 181 -3.66 13.98 -0.77
C LEU A 181 -4.47 14.97 -1.61
N GLU A 182 -3.90 16.13 -1.91
CA GLU A 182 -4.59 17.18 -2.66
C GLU A 182 -4.72 16.86 -4.15
N ARG A 183 -3.70 16.23 -4.73
CA ARG A 183 -3.65 15.91 -6.16
C ARG A 183 -4.28 14.56 -6.47
N HIS A 184 -4.09 13.58 -5.60
CA HIS A 184 -4.47 12.18 -5.79
C HIS A 184 -5.12 11.63 -4.51
N PRO A 185 -6.32 12.11 -4.12
CA PRO A 185 -6.93 11.82 -2.82
C PRO A 185 -7.24 10.33 -2.58
N ASP A 186 -7.26 9.54 -3.64
CA ASP A 186 -7.49 8.10 -3.59
C ASP A 186 -6.19 7.28 -3.46
N LEU A 187 -5.02 7.93 -3.54
CA LEU A 187 -3.74 7.27 -3.44
C LEU A 187 -3.29 7.17 -1.98
N ILE A 188 -2.96 5.96 -1.54
CA ILE A 188 -2.53 5.67 -0.17
C ILE A 188 -1.01 5.66 -0.08
N LEU A 189 -0.48 6.35 0.93
CA LEU A 189 0.93 6.31 1.29
C LEU A 189 1.15 5.35 2.46
N GLN A 190 1.88 4.28 2.20
CA GLN A 190 2.33 3.34 3.21
C GLN A 190 3.65 3.84 3.78
N LEU A 191 3.59 4.43 4.96
CA LEU A 191 4.70 5.10 5.61
C LEU A 191 5.54 4.11 6.42
N ILE A 192 6.86 4.16 6.21
CA ILE A 192 7.84 3.28 6.85
C ILE A 192 8.79 4.13 7.71
N PRO A 193 8.56 4.25 9.03
CA PRO A 193 9.41 5.04 9.91
C PRO A 193 10.79 4.41 10.15
N TYR A 194 10.88 3.09 10.13
CA TYR A 194 12.12 2.35 10.39
C TYR A 194 12.49 1.48 9.18
N ALA A 195 13.09 2.13 8.18
CA ALA A 195 13.57 1.46 6.96
C ALA A 195 14.68 0.44 7.26
N GLU A 196 15.39 -0.01 6.25
CA GLU A 196 16.44 -1.04 6.34
C GLU A 196 17.57 -0.74 7.35
N ASP A 197 17.65 0.47 7.90
CA ASP A 197 18.69 0.83 8.83
C ASP A 197 18.51 0.12 10.18
N THR A 198 19.46 -0.72 10.50
CA THR A 198 19.49 -1.42 11.77
C THR A 198 19.77 -0.50 12.95
N ALA A 199 20.42 0.64 12.73
CA ALA A 199 20.81 1.52 13.83
C ALA A 199 19.60 2.13 14.53
N VAL A 200 18.62 2.66 13.83
CA VAL A 200 17.46 3.29 14.48
C VAL A 200 16.57 2.26 15.16
N ILE A 201 16.33 1.11 14.53
CA ILE A 201 15.52 0.06 15.17
C ILE A 201 16.24 -0.58 16.37
N ASN A 202 17.55 -0.70 16.31
CA ASN A 202 18.34 -1.18 17.44
C ASN A 202 18.38 -0.16 18.59
N ARG A 203 18.46 1.13 18.28
CA ARG A 203 18.27 2.21 19.26
C ARG A 203 16.89 2.15 19.91
N TYR A 204 15.84 1.94 19.10
CA TYR A 204 14.48 1.74 19.62
C TYR A 204 14.43 0.57 20.60
N ALA A 205 14.96 -0.59 20.23
CA ALA A 205 15.01 -1.79 21.07
C ALA A 205 15.80 -1.60 22.36
N ALA A 206 16.84 -0.77 22.34
CA ALA A 206 17.63 -0.39 23.51
C ALA A 206 16.96 0.67 24.41
N GLY A 207 15.78 1.16 24.07
CA GLY A 207 15.07 2.16 24.85
C GLY A 207 15.50 3.60 24.57
N ASP A 208 16.20 3.86 23.46
CA ASP A 208 16.58 5.22 23.06
C ASP A 208 15.35 6.10 22.85
N THR A 209 15.26 7.18 23.62
CA THR A 209 14.11 8.07 23.65
C THR A 209 13.77 8.64 22.28
N TRP A 210 14.76 9.10 21.52
CA TRP A 210 14.53 9.72 20.23
C TRP A 210 14.13 8.72 19.16
N ALA A 211 14.74 7.53 19.17
CA ALA A 211 14.35 6.46 18.28
C ALA A 211 12.90 5.99 18.54
N GLN A 212 12.49 5.90 19.80
CA GLN A 212 11.10 5.58 20.16
C GLN A 212 10.15 6.74 19.81
N TYR A 213 10.62 7.97 19.91
CA TYR A 213 9.82 9.14 19.63
C TYR A 213 9.48 9.32 18.14
N VAL A 214 10.28 8.78 17.22
CA VAL A 214 10.00 8.82 15.77
C VAL A 214 8.59 8.28 15.47
N ALA A 215 8.24 7.08 15.94
CA ALA A 215 6.91 6.51 15.71
C ALA A 215 5.80 7.35 16.38
N ARG A 216 6.02 7.80 17.61
CA ARG A 216 5.05 8.62 18.34
C ARG A 216 4.80 9.96 17.63
N TYR A 217 5.86 10.64 17.26
CA TYR A 217 5.78 11.94 16.60
C TYR A 217 5.11 11.84 15.21
N SER A 218 5.48 10.82 14.44
CA SER A 218 4.87 10.60 13.13
C SER A 218 3.37 10.30 13.24
N GLN A 219 2.95 9.51 14.22
CA GLN A 219 1.53 9.23 14.45
C GLN A 219 0.76 10.47 14.89
N ALA A 220 1.28 11.23 15.87
CA ALA A 220 0.65 12.48 16.30
C ALA A 220 0.50 13.46 15.13
N ARG A 221 1.49 13.49 14.25
CA ARG A 221 1.55 14.40 13.12
C ARG A 221 0.66 13.95 11.95
N TRP A 222 0.63 12.66 11.60
CA TRP A 222 0.06 12.19 10.32
C TRP A 222 -1.07 11.17 10.41
N SER A 223 -1.37 10.58 11.57
CA SER A 223 -2.46 9.60 11.65
C SER A 223 -3.84 10.14 11.27
N ALA A 224 -4.06 11.44 11.37
CA ALA A 224 -5.32 12.05 10.94
C ALA A 224 -5.48 12.14 9.40
N PHE A 225 -4.39 12.03 8.63
CA PHE A 225 -4.48 12.10 7.17
C PHE A 225 -5.17 10.84 6.61
N PRO A 226 -6.14 10.98 5.70
CA PRO A 226 -6.88 9.85 5.15
C PRO A 226 -6.02 8.93 4.27
N ASN A 227 -5.01 9.46 3.63
CA ASN A 227 -4.13 8.75 2.70
C ASN A 227 -2.92 8.07 3.36
N VAL A 228 -2.94 7.83 4.66
CA VAL A 228 -1.81 7.23 5.40
C VAL A 228 -2.13 5.82 5.87
N GLN A 229 -1.16 4.91 5.71
CA GLN A 229 -1.09 3.56 6.27
C GLN A 229 0.30 3.38 6.90
N TRP A 230 0.41 2.55 7.94
CA TRP A 230 1.67 2.31 8.64
C TRP A 230 2.28 0.95 8.31
N THR A 231 3.57 0.92 8.02
CA THR A 231 4.42 -0.27 8.05
C THR A 231 5.58 0.01 9.00
N MET A 232 5.70 -0.74 10.09
CA MET A 232 6.64 -0.40 11.16
C MET A 232 8.09 -0.45 10.70
N THR A 233 8.53 -1.60 10.17
CA THR A 233 9.88 -1.78 9.65
C THR A 233 9.86 -2.31 8.22
N ASN A 234 11.00 -2.26 7.55
CA ASN A 234 11.19 -2.84 6.22
C ASN A 234 12.36 -3.81 6.21
N ASP A 235 12.16 -4.96 5.56
CA ASP A 235 13.19 -5.94 5.24
C ASP A 235 14.03 -6.38 6.45
N ARG A 236 13.32 -6.76 7.55
CA ARG A 236 13.93 -7.24 8.78
C ARG A 236 13.72 -8.73 8.98
N GLU A 237 14.80 -9.42 9.36
CA GLU A 237 14.71 -10.77 9.89
C GLU A 237 14.12 -10.73 11.31
N ILE A 238 13.05 -11.45 11.54
CA ILE A 238 12.38 -11.49 12.84
C ILE A 238 12.80 -12.73 13.59
N VAL A 239 13.44 -12.53 14.76
CA VAL A 239 14.00 -13.63 15.56
C VAL A 239 13.21 -13.77 16.86
N ARG A 240 12.61 -14.94 17.07
CA ARG A 240 11.91 -15.27 18.33
C ARG A 240 12.88 -15.71 19.43
N ASN A 241 13.86 -16.52 19.07
CA ASN A 241 14.86 -17.06 20.00
C ASN A 241 16.20 -17.18 19.26
N GLY A 242 17.26 -16.59 19.81
CA GLY A 242 18.59 -16.66 19.23
C GLY A 242 19.32 -15.31 19.19
N PRO A 243 20.54 -15.30 18.69
CA PRO A 243 21.33 -14.08 18.59
C PRO A 243 20.78 -13.14 17.50
N LEU A 244 20.81 -11.85 17.76
CA LEU A 244 20.48 -10.82 16.79
C LEU A 244 21.75 -10.45 16.01
N GLN A 245 21.76 -10.75 14.72
CA GLN A 245 22.88 -10.45 13.82
C GLN A 245 22.38 -9.76 12.55
N GLY A 246 23.20 -8.90 11.97
CA GLY A 246 22.89 -8.22 10.72
C GLY A 246 21.59 -7.40 10.80
N ARG A 247 20.59 -7.80 10.03
CA ARG A 247 19.26 -7.16 9.98
C ARG A 247 18.24 -7.74 10.98
N ALA A 248 18.67 -8.64 11.85
CA ALA A 248 17.79 -9.32 12.80
C ALA A 248 17.25 -8.37 13.87
N VAL A 249 15.97 -8.50 14.16
CA VAL A 249 15.27 -7.79 15.23
C VAL A 249 14.48 -8.80 16.04
N ALA A 250 14.46 -8.63 17.36
CA ALA A 250 13.68 -9.52 18.22
C ALA A 250 12.18 -9.38 17.93
N TRP A 251 11.48 -10.52 17.88
CA TRP A 251 10.04 -10.57 17.68
C TRP A 251 9.29 -9.68 18.69
N ASN A 252 9.67 -9.76 19.97
CA ASN A 252 9.08 -8.95 21.04
C ASN A 252 9.23 -7.45 20.80
N THR A 253 10.30 -6.98 20.18
CA THR A 253 10.50 -5.56 19.86
C THR A 253 9.44 -5.09 18.88
N ILE A 254 9.21 -5.85 17.81
CA ILE A 254 8.22 -5.51 16.79
C ILE A 254 6.80 -5.63 17.35
N ASP A 255 6.51 -6.70 18.10
CA ASP A 255 5.19 -6.88 18.72
C ASP A 255 4.84 -5.76 19.71
N GLN A 256 5.81 -5.35 20.53
CA GLN A 256 5.63 -4.22 21.46
C GLN A 256 5.43 -2.89 20.70
N MET A 257 6.23 -2.65 19.65
CA MET A 257 6.07 -1.49 18.79
C MET A 257 4.67 -1.44 18.16
N GLY A 258 4.19 -2.57 17.65
CA GLY A 258 2.86 -2.68 17.05
C GLY A 258 1.74 -2.37 18.05
N LYS A 259 1.83 -2.93 19.26
CA LYS A 259 0.91 -2.63 20.37
C LYS A 259 0.93 -1.15 20.75
N ASP A 260 2.10 -0.55 20.83
CA ASP A 260 2.27 0.86 21.15
C ASP A 260 1.71 1.77 20.07
N MET A 261 1.97 1.45 18.82
CA MET A 261 1.41 2.19 17.68
C MET A 261 -0.11 2.05 17.63
N ARG A 262 -0.66 0.84 17.84
CA ARG A 262 -2.12 0.63 17.86
C ARG A 262 -2.81 1.42 18.98
N ARG A 263 -2.21 1.46 20.16
CA ARG A 263 -2.75 2.22 21.29
C ARG A 263 -2.79 3.74 21.03
N ARG A 264 -1.84 4.27 20.26
CA ARG A 264 -1.76 5.69 19.89
C ARG A 264 -2.50 6.03 18.60
N GLU A 265 -3.09 5.06 17.93
CA GLU A 265 -3.78 5.24 16.65
C GLU A 265 -5.29 5.42 16.85
N PRO A 266 -5.77 6.67 17.00
CA PRO A 266 -7.15 6.93 17.35
C PRO A 266 -8.10 6.86 16.15
N TRP A 267 -7.57 6.92 14.93
CA TRP A 267 -8.36 7.06 13.70
C TRP A 267 -8.52 5.74 12.94
N GLY A 268 -8.05 4.63 13.49
CA GLY A 268 -8.16 3.30 12.90
C GLY A 268 -7.32 3.12 11.63
N THR A 269 -6.22 3.84 11.50
CA THR A 269 -5.25 3.65 10.41
C THR A 269 -4.69 2.23 10.44
N LEU A 270 -4.60 1.59 9.29
CA LEU A 270 -4.08 0.22 9.17
C LEU A 270 -2.59 0.18 9.49
N ILE A 271 -2.18 -0.85 10.24
CA ILE A 271 -0.80 -1.07 10.67
C ILE A 271 -0.36 -2.46 10.21
N THR A 272 0.85 -2.57 9.68
CA THR A 272 1.51 -3.83 9.36
C THR A 272 3.01 -3.75 9.66
N ASN A 273 3.73 -4.83 9.39
CA ASN A 273 5.18 -4.88 9.39
C ASN A 273 5.65 -5.57 8.10
N HIS A 274 6.86 -5.29 7.64
CA HIS A 274 7.44 -5.94 6.48
C HIS A 274 8.69 -6.73 6.90
N GLN A 275 8.64 -8.05 6.74
CA GLN A 275 9.73 -8.95 7.07
C GLN A 275 10.63 -9.18 5.86
N MET A 276 11.83 -9.64 6.13
CA MET A 276 12.80 -9.95 5.10
C MET A 276 12.29 -11.07 4.18
N ARG A 277 12.72 -10.99 2.94
CA ARG A 277 12.43 -11.97 1.89
C ARG A 277 12.51 -13.42 2.36
N PHE A 278 11.53 -14.21 1.97
CA PHE A 278 11.38 -15.63 2.30
C PHE A 278 11.20 -15.96 3.79
N SER A 279 11.10 -14.96 4.66
CA SER A 279 10.88 -15.20 6.10
C SER A 279 9.41 -15.31 6.48
N GLY A 280 8.50 -15.05 5.55
CA GLY A 280 7.07 -15.12 5.79
C GLY A 280 6.50 -13.90 6.52
N TYR A 281 5.51 -14.12 7.41
CA TYR A 281 4.90 -13.08 8.23
C TYR A 281 4.50 -13.62 9.61
N ASP A 282 5.14 -13.14 10.66
CA ASP A 282 5.05 -13.67 12.03
C ASP A 282 3.92 -13.07 12.88
N PHE A 283 3.20 -12.06 12.37
CA PHE A 283 2.24 -11.27 13.13
C PHE A 283 0.81 -11.39 12.61
N GLY A 284 0.49 -12.49 11.89
CA GLY A 284 -0.83 -12.70 11.28
C GLY A 284 -1.99 -12.74 12.30
N ASP A 285 -1.70 -13.16 13.54
CA ASP A 285 -2.66 -13.25 14.64
C ASP A 285 -2.54 -12.10 15.65
N ALA A 286 -1.63 -11.14 15.43
CA ALA A 286 -1.46 -10.03 16.34
C ALA A 286 -2.59 -9.00 16.17
N GLU A 287 -3.26 -8.60 17.27
CA GLU A 287 -4.39 -7.67 17.23
C GLU A 287 -4.06 -6.31 16.61
N TRP A 288 -2.80 -5.89 16.66
CA TRP A 288 -2.35 -4.66 16.04
C TRP A 288 -2.18 -4.79 14.52
N SER A 289 -1.94 -6.01 14.01
CA SER A 289 -1.66 -6.27 12.60
C SER A 289 -2.94 -6.29 11.77
N SER A 290 -3.05 -5.38 10.84
CA SER A 290 -4.22 -5.24 9.97
C SER A 290 -4.08 -5.95 8.63
N ILE A 291 -2.86 -6.31 8.24
CA ILE A 291 -2.51 -6.80 6.90
C ILE A 291 -1.36 -7.79 7.06
N VAL A 292 -1.42 -8.89 6.33
CA VAL A 292 -0.27 -9.77 6.10
C VAL A 292 0.50 -9.23 4.91
N THR A 293 1.75 -8.83 5.13
CA THR A 293 2.67 -8.39 4.07
C THR A 293 3.79 -9.42 3.90
N ILE A 294 3.98 -9.88 2.68
CA ILE A 294 4.99 -10.87 2.35
C ILE A 294 5.95 -10.34 1.29
N GLU A 295 7.19 -10.79 1.33
CA GLU A 295 8.17 -10.57 0.28
C GLU A 295 8.58 -11.91 -0.33
N ASP A 296 8.46 -12.02 -1.65
CA ASP A 296 8.92 -13.20 -2.40
C ASP A 296 9.32 -12.79 -3.81
N LEU A 297 10.10 -13.61 -4.50
CA LEU A 297 10.68 -13.23 -5.79
C LEU A 297 10.00 -13.79 -7.02
N ASP A 298 9.15 -14.77 -6.90
CA ASP A 298 8.63 -15.50 -8.08
C ASP A 298 7.14 -15.83 -7.97
N GLN A 299 6.35 -14.92 -7.41
CA GLN A 299 4.95 -15.17 -7.09
C GLN A 299 3.95 -14.81 -8.20
N VAL A 300 4.39 -14.84 -9.45
CA VAL A 300 3.49 -14.58 -10.61
C VAL A 300 2.37 -15.64 -10.77
N ALA A 301 2.41 -16.70 -10.00
CA ALA A 301 1.34 -17.70 -9.92
C ALA A 301 0.36 -17.45 -8.76
N GLY A 302 0.64 -16.50 -7.87
CA GLY A 302 -0.18 -16.21 -6.70
C GLY A 302 -0.16 -17.28 -5.61
N ALA A 303 0.75 -18.28 -5.68
CA ALA A 303 0.79 -19.42 -4.78
C ALA A 303 0.99 -19.02 -3.30
N ARG A 304 1.86 -18.06 -3.03
CA ARG A 304 2.09 -17.56 -1.66
C ARG A 304 0.90 -16.78 -1.13
N ILE A 305 0.21 -16.04 -1.98
CA ILE A 305 -1.04 -15.38 -1.59
C ILE A 305 -2.08 -16.40 -1.16
N LEU A 306 -2.29 -17.47 -1.94
CA LEU A 306 -3.20 -18.56 -1.57
C LEU A 306 -2.81 -19.21 -0.24
N GLU A 307 -1.52 -19.47 -0.02
CA GLU A 307 -1.00 -20.04 1.22
C GLU A 307 -1.34 -19.18 2.43
N TYR A 308 -1.04 -17.88 2.36
CA TYR A 308 -1.28 -16.95 3.48
C TYR A 308 -2.77 -16.62 3.64
N ARG A 309 -3.53 -16.55 2.55
CA ARG A 309 -4.98 -16.41 2.60
C ARG A 309 -5.65 -17.56 3.36
N ALA A 310 -5.14 -18.78 3.23
CA ALA A 310 -5.65 -19.93 3.96
C ALA A 310 -5.42 -19.84 5.49
N LYS A 311 -4.36 -19.14 5.90
CA LYS A 311 -3.96 -18.98 7.30
C LYS A 311 -4.48 -17.70 7.94
N SER A 312 -4.90 -16.71 7.16
CA SER A 312 -5.24 -15.34 7.63
C SER A 312 -6.66 -14.96 7.26
N LYS A 313 -7.27 -14.11 8.11
CA LYS A 313 -8.57 -13.49 7.89
C LYS A 313 -8.47 -12.03 7.41
N VAL A 314 -7.28 -11.47 7.35
CA VAL A 314 -7.01 -10.09 6.88
C VAL A 314 -6.46 -10.12 5.46
N PRO A 315 -6.40 -8.98 4.76
CA PRO A 315 -5.82 -8.91 3.43
C PRO A 315 -4.38 -9.41 3.41
N VAL A 316 -4.02 -10.11 2.34
CA VAL A 316 -2.65 -10.56 2.05
C VAL A 316 -2.10 -9.73 0.91
N VAL A 317 -0.96 -9.12 1.12
CA VAL A 317 -0.28 -8.28 0.13
C VAL A 317 1.11 -8.85 -0.13
N LEU A 318 1.37 -9.23 -1.37
CA LEU A 318 2.73 -9.42 -1.87
C LEU A 318 3.34 -8.03 -2.05
N ASP A 319 3.97 -7.54 -0.98
CA ASP A 319 4.34 -6.13 -0.85
C ASP A 319 5.72 -5.81 -1.45
N GLU A 320 6.45 -6.85 -1.82
CA GLU A 320 7.70 -6.77 -2.57
C GLU A 320 7.96 -8.09 -3.32
N ASP A 321 8.25 -8.03 -4.61
CA ASP A 321 8.66 -9.17 -5.44
C ASP A 321 9.94 -8.80 -6.19
N ARG A 322 9.89 -8.61 -7.48
CA ARG A 322 10.99 -8.16 -8.31
C ARG A 322 10.91 -6.68 -8.60
N TYR A 323 12.07 -6.09 -8.68
CA TYR A 323 12.18 -4.74 -9.23
C TYR A 323 12.42 -4.79 -10.73
N GLU A 324 11.84 -3.83 -11.41
CA GLU A 324 12.12 -3.65 -12.81
C GLU A 324 13.62 -3.38 -13.02
N LEU A 325 14.24 -4.10 -13.95
CA LEU A 325 15.68 -4.13 -14.22
C LEU A 325 16.53 -4.95 -13.24
N TYR A 326 16.01 -5.30 -12.10
CA TYR A 326 16.69 -6.24 -11.22
C TYR A 326 16.20 -7.66 -11.51
N ARG A 327 17.15 -8.62 -11.58
CA ARG A 327 16.87 -9.99 -12.04
C ARG A 327 16.17 -10.03 -13.39
N ASN A 328 16.08 -8.93 -14.02
CA ASN A 328 15.83 -8.63 -15.41
C ASN A 328 14.82 -9.56 -16.11
N PRO A 329 13.51 -9.50 -15.79
CA PRO A 329 12.53 -10.17 -16.61
C PRO A 329 12.60 -9.64 -18.03
N ALA A 330 12.70 -10.52 -19.03
CA ALA A 330 12.90 -10.11 -20.42
C ALA A 330 11.71 -9.30 -20.96
N ASN A 331 10.50 -9.62 -20.51
CA ASN A 331 9.29 -8.86 -20.82
C ASN A 331 8.71 -8.23 -19.57
N ARG A 332 9.15 -7.03 -19.25
CA ARG A 332 8.76 -6.31 -18.03
C ARG A 332 7.27 -6.04 -17.94
N ARG A 333 6.63 -5.64 -19.04
CA ARG A 333 5.19 -5.38 -19.09
C ARG A 333 4.41 -6.65 -18.79
N TYR A 334 4.77 -7.77 -19.43
CA TYR A 334 4.11 -9.05 -19.22
C TYR A 334 4.27 -9.54 -17.78
N PHE A 335 5.50 -9.51 -17.24
CA PHE A 335 5.78 -9.98 -15.87
C PHE A 335 4.92 -9.23 -14.84
N PHE A 336 4.95 -7.91 -14.83
CA PHE A 336 4.23 -7.12 -13.83
C PHE A 336 2.70 -7.15 -14.03
N ARG A 337 2.24 -7.18 -15.27
CA ARG A 337 0.82 -7.40 -15.56
C ARG A 337 0.35 -8.76 -15.05
N ARG A 338 1.12 -9.82 -15.29
CA ARG A 338 0.86 -11.16 -14.78
C ARG A 338 0.88 -11.20 -13.26
N LEU A 339 1.87 -10.57 -12.62
CA LEU A 339 1.97 -10.45 -11.17
C LEU A 339 0.69 -9.88 -10.57
N MET A 340 0.20 -8.77 -11.11
CA MET A 340 -1.02 -8.12 -10.62
C MET A 340 -2.25 -9.01 -10.79
N TRP A 341 -2.48 -9.53 -12.00
CA TRP A 341 -3.64 -10.40 -12.25
C TRP A 341 -3.60 -11.69 -11.41
N ALA A 342 -2.45 -12.35 -11.34
CA ALA A 342 -2.32 -13.56 -10.55
C ALA A 342 -2.56 -13.31 -9.07
N SER A 343 -2.06 -12.23 -8.52
CA SER A 343 -2.24 -11.85 -7.12
C SER A 343 -3.70 -11.52 -6.80
N LEU A 344 -4.33 -10.71 -7.63
CA LEU A 344 -5.73 -10.32 -7.46
C LEU A 344 -6.68 -11.52 -7.54
N LEU A 345 -6.52 -12.39 -8.56
CA LEU A 345 -7.40 -13.56 -8.71
C LEU A 345 -7.06 -14.68 -7.73
N SER A 346 -5.93 -14.62 -7.04
CA SER A 346 -5.63 -15.46 -5.87
C SER A 346 -6.24 -14.92 -4.58
N GLY A 347 -7.00 -13.83 -4.66
CA GLY A 347 -7.70 -13.21 -3.54
C GLY A 347 -6.79 -12.42 -2.61
N GLY A 348 -5.67 -11.91 -3.12
CA GLY A 348 -4.76 -10.98 -2.45
C GLY A 348 -4.43 -9.79 -3.31
N HIS A 349 -3.28 -9.18 -3.06
CA HIS A 349 -2.85 -7.93 -3.67
C HIS A 349 -1.35 -7.96 -3.94
N ALA A 350 -0.86 -7.08 -4.81
CA ALA A 350 0.57 -7.00 -5.11
C ALA A 350 1.08 -5.57 -5.22
N THR A 351 2.39 -5.45 -5.08
CA THR A 351 3.14 -4.21 -5.19
C THR A 351 4.19 -4.34 -6.30
N TYR A 352 4.22 -3.37 -7.18
CA TYR A 352 5.19 -3.22 -8.25
C TYR A 352 6.51 -2.66 -7.72
N GLY A 353 7.61 -3.05 -8.31
CA GLY A 353 8.93 -2.50 -8.03
C GLY A 353 9.41 -1.59 -9.15
N GLY A 354 9.10 -0.30 -9.05
CA GLY A 354 9.51 0.71 -10.03
C GLY A 354 10.95 1.18 -9.88
N MET A 355 11.34 2.13 -10.71
CA MET A 355 12.71 2.67 -10.77
C MET A 355 13.12 3.48 -9.54
N ARG A 356 12.16 4.10 -8.87
CA ARG A 356 12.39 4.98 -7.71
C ARG A 356 12.46 4.23 -6.39
N THR A 357 13.07 3.09 -6.39
CA THR A 357 13.09 2.20 -5.22
C THR A 357 14.19 2.56 -4.23
N PHE A 358 15.45 2.41 -4.61
CA PHE A 358 16.58 2.59 -3.70
C PHE A 358 17.46 3.78 -4.05
N GLU A 359 17.68 4.00 -5.34
CA GLU A 359 18.68 4.94 -5.79
C GLU A 359 18.09 6.31 -6.08
N ARG A 360 18.88 7.32 -5.80
CA ARG A 360 18.55 8.67 -6.19
C ARG A 360 18.46 8.77 -7.71
N TYR A 361 17.50 9.54 -8.20
CA TYR A 361 17.39 9.85 -9.62
C TYR A 361 18.68 10.48 -10.14
N SER A 362 19.17 9.99 -11.26
CA SER A 362 20.33 10.54 -11.97
C SER A 362 20.02 10.60 -13.46
N GLU A 363 20.25 11.76 -14.08
CA GLU A 363 20.13 11.92 -15.52
C GLU A 363 21.34 11.34 -16.28
N SER A 364 22.44 11.13 -15.59
CA SER A 364 23.69 10.62 -16.18
C SER A 364 23.75 9.11 -16.33
N GLY A 365 22.81 8.36 -15.79
CA GLY A 365 22.78 6.91 -15.97
C GLY A 365 22.78 6.07 -14.71
N ALA A 366 23.50 4.95 -14.73
CA ALA A 366 23.48 3.95 -13.69
C ALA A 366 24.02 4.49 -12.36
N THR A 367 23.34 4.16 -11.29
CA THR A 367 23.78 4.39 -9.95
C THR A 367 24.14 3.07 -9.25
N GLY A 368 25.03 3.13 -8.38
CA GLY A 368 25.67 2.27 -7.43
C GLY A 368 25.47 0.76 -7.41
N VAL A 369 24.31 0.21 -7.37
CA VAL A 369 24.13 -1.21 -7.11
C VAL A 369 24.08 -2.04 -8.39
N ALA A 370 25.25 -2.37 -8.94
CA ALA A 370 25.42 -3.32 -10.04
C ALA A 370 24.49 -3.10 -11.27
N GLY A 371 24.25 -1.86 -11.63
CA GLY A 371 23.32 -1.54 -12.71
C GLY A 371 21.85 -1.82 -12.38
N TYR A 372 21.56 -2.00 -11.15
CA TYR A 372 20.31 -2.41 -10.57
C TYR A 372 19.20 -1.40 -10.86
N PHE A 373 19.48 -0.16 -10.57
CA PHE A 373 18.58 0.95 -10.85
C PHE A 373 19.25 1.94 -11.78
N THR A 374 19.03 1.79 -13.05
CA THR A 374 19.52 2.73 -14.03
C THR A 374 18.52 3.86 -14.16
N ALA A 375 18.89 5.03 -13.72
CA ALA A 375 17.97 6.15 -13.54
C ALA A 375 17.73 6.99 -14.81
N ASN A 376 18.48 6.80 -15.88
CA ASN A 376 18.30 7.53 -17.16
C ASN A 376 17.32 6.83 -18.10
N ARG A 377 16.34 6.14 -17.58
CA ARG A 377 15.32 5.46 -18.38
C ARG A 377 14.21 6.42 -18.81
N ALA A 378 13.54 6.06 -19.90
CA ALA A 378 12.33 6.75 -20.32
C ALA A 378 11.22 6.56 -19.27
N GLY A 379 10.84 7.63 -18.61
CA GLY A 379 9.84 7.62 -17.53
C GLY A 379 10.36 7.10 -16.19
N LEU A 380 9.69 7.49 -15.12
CA LEU A 380 10.05 7.13 -13.75
C LEU A 380 9.51 5.75 -13.35
N LEU A 381 8.41 5.35 -13.94
CA LEU A 381 7.75 4.06 -13.77
C LEU A 381 7.98 3.18 -15.00
N TYR A 382 9.02 3.19 -15.62
CA TYR A 382 9.43 2.42 -16.78
C TYR A 382 8.28 1.60 -17.44
N GLN A 383 8.51 0.39 -17.97
CA GLN A 383 7.50 -0.35 -18.75
C GLN A 383 6.55 -1.21 -17.91
N GLY A 384 6.95 -1.58 -16.70
CA GLY A 384 6.20 -2.55 -15.88
C GLY A 384 4.81 -2.08 -15.45
N ALA A 385 4.65 -0.79 -15.17
CA ALA A 385 3.37 -0.22 -14.77
C ALA A 385 2.43 0.14 -15.94
N HIS A 386 2.88 0.00 -17.17
CA HIS A 386 2.18 0.52 -18.35
C HIS A 386 0.73 0.03 -18.50
N ASP A 387 0.44 -1.19 -18.06
CA ASP A 387 -0.86 -1.83 -18.28
C ASP A 387 -1.77 -1.82 -17.02
N PHE A 388 -1.36 -1.19 -15.92
CA PHE A 388 -2.15 -1.23 -14.68
C PHE A 388 -3.45 -0.46 -14.79
N VAL A 389 -3.50 0.61 -15.57
CA VAL A 389 -4.73 1.34 -15.87
C VAL A 389 -5.82 0.42 -16.44
N HIS A 390 -5.45 -0.59 -17.24
CA HIS A 390 -6.40 -1.53 -17.83
C HIS A 390 -7.01 -2.49 -16.80
N ILE A 391 -6.35 -2.73 -15.67
CA ILE A 391 -6.94 -3.50 -14.57
C ILE A 391 -8.12 -2.72 -13.97
N HIS A 392 -7.98 -1.41 -13.77
CA HIS A 392 -9.09 -0.55 -13.33
C HIS A 392 -10.23 -0.52 -14.35
N GLU A 393 -9.88 -0.42 -15.63
CA GLU A 393 -10.87 -0.43 -16.72
C GLU A 393 -11.68 -1.73 -16.73
N PHE A 394 -11.03 -2.88 -16.55
CA PHE A 394 -11.72 -4.16 -16.46
C PHE A 394 -12.81 -4.16 -15.38
N PHE A 395 -12.46 -3.82 -14.14
CA PHE A 395 -13.41 -3.85 -13.03
C PHE A 395 -14.52 -2.79 -13.17
N ARG A 396 -14.14 -1.59 -13.60
CA ARG A 396 -15.09 -0.49 -13.84
C ARG A 396 -16.09 -0.84 -14.93
N ASP A 397 -15.63 -1.28 -16.08
CA ASP A 397 -16.45 -1.53 -17.27
C ASP A 397 -17.33 -2.79 -17.11
N ALA A 398 -16.84 -3.77 -16.36
CA ALA A 398 -17.62 -4.94 -15.98
C ALA A 398 -18.62 -4.64 -14.85
N GLY A 399 -18.43 -3.55 -14.09
CA GLY A 399 -19.25 -3.22 -12.94
C GLY A 399 -19.18 -4.26 -11.81
N ILE A 400 -17.97 -4.81 -11.57
CA ILE A 400 -17.70 -5.86 -10.58
C ILE A 400 -16.53 -5.48 -9.67
N THR A 401 -16.43 -6.19 -8.55
CA THR A 401 -15.32 -6.12 -7.62
C THR A 401 -14.85 -7.53 -7.26
N LEU A 402 -13.77 -7.65 -6.50
CA LEU A 402 -13.33 -8.94 -5.94
C LEU A 402 -13.94 -9.27 -4.57
N VAL A 403 -14.82 -8.41 -4.08
CA VAL A 403 -15.52 -8.61 -2.79
C VAL A 403 -16.40 -9.84 -2.87
N GLY A 404 -16.20 -10.77 -1.95
CA GLY A 404 -16.96 -12.02 -1.87
C GLY A 404 -16.54 -13.09 -2.89
N MET A 405 -15.54 -12.83 -3.73
CA MET A 405 -15.05 -13.82 -4.68
C MET A 405 -14.09 -14.83 -4.03
N THR A 406 -14.17 -16.06 -4.50
CA THR A 406 -13.35 -17.19 -4.03
C THR A 406 -12.37 -17.63 -5.12
N PRO A 407 -11.06 -17.63 -4.86
CA PRO A 407 -10.09 -18.22 -5.77
C PRO A 407 -10.27 -19.73 -5.89
N ASP A 408 -10.36 -20.22 -7.11
CA ASP A 408 -10.46 -21.65 -7.39
C ASP A 408 -9.86 -22.01 -8.75
N ASP A 409 -8.55 -22.22 -8.78
CA ASP A 409 -7.84 -22.62 -9.99
C ASP A 409 -8.18 -24.04 -10.46
N ALA A 410 -8.71 -24.89 -9.57
CA ALA A 410 -9.09 -26.26 -9.90
C ALA A 410 -10.23 -26.32 -10.93
N LEU A 411 -11.10 -25.31 -10.95
CA LEU A 411 -12.17 -25.18 -11.94
C LEU A 411 -11.67 -25.11 -13.38
N VAL A 412 -10.43 -24.69 -13.59
CA VAL A 412 -9.84 -24.43 -14.91
C VAL A 412 -8.59 -25.28 -15.17
N GLY A 413 -8.54 -26.47 -14.58
CA GLY A 413 -7.49 -27.44 -14.83
C GLY A 413 -6.39 -27.50 -13.77
N GLY A 414 -6.39 -26.63 -12.77
CA GLY A 414 -5.47 -26.67 -11.63
C GLY A 414 -4.02 -26.25 -11.92
N ASP A 415 -3.73 -25.70 -13.10
CA ASP A 415 -2.40 -25.20 -13.47
C ASP A 415 -2.26 -23.69 -13.20
N SER A 416 -1.95 -23.31 -11.97
CA SER A 416 -1.78 -21.93 -11.55
C SER A 416 -0.66 -21.17 -12.29
N ASN A 417 0.23 -21.87 -12.99
CA ASN A 417 1.23 -21.23 -13.84
C ASN A 417 0.65 -20.72 -15.16
N ARG A 418 -0.51 -21.21 -15.56
CA ARG A 418 -1.16 -20.83 -16.81
C ARG A 418 -2.45 -20.08 -16.62
N TRP A 419 -3.24 -20.45 -15.59
CA TRP A 419 -4.57 -19.92 -15.34
C TRP A 419 -4.72 -19.51 -13.89
N LYS A 420 -5.49 -18.47 -13.68
CA LYS A 420 -5.98 -18.05 -12.37
C LYS A 420 -7.49 -17.88 -12.49
N CYS A 421 -8.23 -18.43 -11.54
CA CYS A 421 -9.67 -18.31 -11.51
C CYS A 421 -10.15 -17.81 -10.16
N THR A 422 -11.09 -16.87 -10.18
CA THR A 422 -11.88 -16.50 -9.00
C THR A 422 -13.34 -16.36 -9.37
N HIS A 423 -14.26 -16.65 -8.45
CA HIS A 423 -15.70 -16.64 -8.73
C HIS A 423 -16.57 -16.40 -7.49
N ASP A 424 -17.83 -16.06 -7.75
CA ASP A 424 -18.94 -16.00 -6.78
C ASP A 424 -20.13 -16.87 -7.18
N ASP A 425 -19.92 -17.95 -7.95
CA ASP A 425 -20.89 -18.88 -8.55
C ASP A 425 -21.78 -18.27 -9.65
N ARG A 426 -21.80 -16.95 -9.82
CA ARG A 426 -22.50 -16.25 -10.90
C ARG A 426 -21.55 -15.56 -11.87
N THR A 427 -20.44 -15.12 -11.37
CA THR A 427 -19.38 -14.42 -12.10
C THR A 427 -18.09 -15.17 -11.96
N PHE A 428 -17.45 -15.48 -13.09
CA PHE A 428 -16.13 -16.13 -13.13
C PHE A 428 -15.17 -15.19 -13.84
N ILE A 429 -14.04 -14.93 -13.20
CA ILE A 429 -12.94 -14.15 -13.78
C ILE A 429 -11.76 -15.11 -13.91
N ILE A 430 -11.25 -15.26 -15.12
CA ILE A 430 -10.16 -16.18 -15.41
C ILE A 430 -9.06 -15.42 -16.15
N TYR A 431 -7.88 -15.35 -15.56
CA TYR A 431 -6.69 -14.85 -16.24
C TYR A 431 -5.94 -16.02 -16.88
N LEU A 432 -5.68 -15.91 -18.17
CA LEU A 432 -4.95 -16.89 -18.95
C LEU A 432 -3.59 -16.30 -19.35
N ALA A 433 -2.53 -16.81 -18.75
CA ALA A 433 -1.17 -16.40 -19.08
C ALA A 433 -0.76 -16.93 -20.47
N ASN A 434 0.03 -16.15 -21.17
CA ASN A 434 0.68 -16.57 -22.42
C ASN A 434 2.05 -17.20 -22.10
N SER A 435 2.10 -18.25 -21.36
CA SER A 435 3.35 -18.93 -21.05
C SER A 435 3.19 -20.41 -21.41
N ASP A 436 4.24 -21.05 -21.87
CA ASP A 436 4.30 -22.49 -21.97
C ASP A 436 4.55 -23.16 -20.61
N GLY A 437 4.62 -22.35 -19.54
CA GLY A 437 4.83 -22.77 -18.18
C GLY A 437 6.30 -22.99 -17.80
N GLN A 438 7.23 -22.78 -18.71
CA GLN A 438 8.66 -22.99 -18.45
C GLN A 438 9.33 -21.73 -17.93
N GLU A 439 8.94 -20.55 -18.42
CA GLU A 439 9.53 -19.26 -18.05
C GLU A 439 8.41 -18.25 -17.72
N PRO A 440 7.95 -18.23 -16.47
CA PRO A 440 6.80 -17.42 -16.09
C PRO A 440 7.02 -15.90 -16.21
N ALA A 441 8.27 -15.45 -16.28
CA ALA A 441 8.58 -14.03 -16.44
C ALA A 441 8.44 -13.52 -17.87
N ASN A 442 8.40 -14.41 -18.86
CA ASN A 442 8.42 -14.06 -20.28
C ASN A 442 7.14 -14.49 -20.99
N ALA A 443 6.63 -13.63 -21.86
CA ALA A 443 5.63 -14.05 -22.84
C ALA A 443 6.32 -14.87 -23.93
N ASN A 444 5.73 -16.01 -24.30
CA ASN A 444 6.17 -16.79 -25.45
C ASN A 444 5.47 -16.29 -26.72
N PRO A 445 6.16 -15.62 -27.63
CA PRO A 445 5.53 -15.09 -28.84
C PRO A 445 5.06 -16.18 -29.82
N ALA A 446 5.54 -17.41 -29.69
CA ALA A 446 5.14 -18.55 -30.53
C ALA A 446 4.03 -19.38 -29.90
N ALA A 447 3.58 -19.07 -28.68
CA ALA A 447 2.53 -19.81 -28.03
C ALA A 447 1.22 -19.73 -28.79
N ALA A 448 0.47 -20.83 -28.82
CA ALA A 448 -0.91 -20.83 -29.30
C ALA A 448 -1.80 -19.92 -28.46
N ALA A 449 -2.93 -19.50 -29.01
CA ALA A 449 -3.94 -18.74 -28.25
C ALA A 449 -4.32 -19.51 -27.00
N PRO A 450 -4.32 -18.89 -25.80
CA PRO A 450 -4.64 -19.59 -24.58
C PRO A 450 -6.09 -20.09 -24.62
N MET A 451 -6.29 -21.29 -24.11
CA MET A 451 -7.59 -21.96 -24.04
C MET A 451 -7.83 -22.44 -22.63
N VAL A 452 -9.07 -22.39 -22.19
CA VAL A 452 -9.50 -22.91 -20.90
C VAL A 452 -10.64 -23.89 -21.06
N GLU A 453 -10.65 -24.95 -20.28
CA GLU A 453 -11.80 -25.82 -20.05
C GLU A 453 -12.38 -25.51 -18.67
N ILE A 454 -13.68 -25.29 -18.59
CA ILE A 454 -14.35 -24.98 -17.33
C ILE A 454 -15.69 -25.67 -17.23
N GLN A 455 -15.98 -26.28 -16.06
CA GLN A 455 -17.29 -26.84 -15.73
C GLN A 455 -18.13 -25.71 -15.08
N LEU A 456 -19.11 -25.20 -15.83
CA LEU A 456 -20.02 -24.17 -15.33
C LEU A 456 -21.27 -24.78 -14.68
N PRO A 457 -21.78 -24.18 -13.58
CA PRO A 457 -23.10 -24.47 -13.06
C PRO A 457 -24.22 -24.34 -14.14
N GLN A 458 -25.38 -24.96 -13.92
CA GLN A 458 -26.51 -24.81 -14.85
C GLN A 458 -26.92 -23.34 -14.99
N GLY A 459 -27.15 -22.86 -16.21
CA GLY A 459 -27.54 -21.51 -16.54
C GLY A 459 -27.00 -21.06 -17.88
N GLN A 460 -27.32 -19.88 -18.29
CA GLN A 460 -26.77 -19.22 -19.47
C GLN A 460 -25.74 -18.18 -19.01
N TYR A 461 -24.62 -18.07 -19.70
CA TYR A 461 -23.53 -17.16 -19.37
C TYR A 461 -23.18 -16.26 -20.55
N ALA A 462 -23.15 -14.97 -20.30
CA ALA A 462 -22.50 -14.01 -21.18
C ALA A 462 -20.98 -14.22 -21.10
N VAL A 463 -20.32 -14.23 -22.27
CA VAL A 463 -18.89 -14.48 -22.40
C VAL A 463 -18.23 -13.24 -22.96
N ARG A 464 -17.26 -12.70 -22.23
CA ARG A 464 -16.48 -11.54 -22.66
C ARG A 464 -15.01 -11.78 -22.46
N TRP A 465 -14.21 -11.46 -23.46
CA TRP A 465 -12.76 -11.45 -23.40
C TRP A 465 -12.25 -10.03 -23.23
N PHE A 466 -11.30 -9.87 -22.33
CA PHE A 466 -10.62 -8.59 -22.11
C PHE A 466 -9.13 -8.74 -22.44
N ASP A 467 -8.63 -7.85 -23.27
CA ASP A 467 -7.19 -7.76 -23.58
C ASP A 467 -6.50 -6.87 -22.54
N PRO A 468 -5.72 -7.43 -21.59
CA PRO A 468 -5.10 -6.65 -20.53
C PRO A 468 -3.93 -5.77 -20.98
N GLN A 469 -3.52 -5.87 -22.26
CA GLN A 469 -2.49 -5.00 -22.85
C GLN A 469 -3.06 -3.73 -23.45
N THR A 470 -4.35 -3.73 -23.83
CA THR A 470 -4.95 -2.64 -24.59
C THR A 470 -6.25 -2.11 -24.00
N GLY A 471 -6.74 -2.71 -22.91
CA GLY A 471 -8.01 -2.36 -22.28
C GLY A 471 -9.25 -2.66 -23.13
N ARG A 472 -9.14 -3.50 -24.15
CA ARG A 472 -10.23 -3.73 -25.10
C ARG A 472 -11.03 -4.99 -24.78
N TRP A 473 -12.34 -4.86 -24.82
CA TRP A 473 -13.29 -5.96 -24.71
C TRP A 473 -13.63 -6.58 -26.06
N ARG A 474 -13.91 -7.89 -26.01
CA ARG A 474 -14.47 -8.66 -27.12
C ARG A 474 -15.61 -9.52 -26.61
N ASP A 475 -16.80 -9.22 -27.04
CA ASP A 475 -17.98 -10.05 -26.75
C ASP A 475 -18.03 -11.22 -27.74
N VAL A 476 -18.41 -12.39 -27.22
CA VAL A 476 -18.62 -13.59 -28.02
C VAL A 476 -19.99 -14.18 -27.71
N SER A 477 -20.40 -15.25 -28.40
CA SER A 477 -21.69 -15.89 -28.16
C SER A 477 -21.80 -16.41 -26.72
N ASN A 478 -22.98 -16.26 -26.13
CA ASN A 478 -23.30 -16.84 -24.84
C ASN A 478 -23.12 -18.36 -24.87
N VAL A 479 -22.81 -18.93 -23.69
CA VAL A 479 -22.69 -20.38 -23.50
C VAL A 479 -23.66 -20.85 -22.43
N ASN A 480 -24.02 -22.13 -22.47
CA ASN A 480 -24.83 -22.78 -21.43
C ASN A 480 -23.92 -23.38 -20.35
N GLY A 481 -24.50 -23.72 -19.19
CA GLY A 481 -23.82 -24.50 -18.17
C GLY A 481 -23.32 -25.85 -18.72
N GLY A 482 -22.45 -26.51 -17.96
CA GLY A 482 -21.76 -27.71 -18.37
C GLY A 482 -20.29 -27.46 -18.73
N LEU A 483 -19.62 -28.45 -19.32
CA LEU A 483 -18.22 -28.32 -19.73
C LEU A 483 -18.11 -27.41 -20.95
N GLN A 484 -17.33 -26.32 -20.80
CA GLN A 484 -17.05 -25.36 -21.86
C GLN A 484 -15.55 -25.37 -22.20
N LYS A 485 -15.25 -25.28 -23.51
CA LYS A 485 -13.89 -25.07 -24.04
C LYS A 485 -13.86 -23.72 -24.71
N LEU A 486 -13.15 -22.77 -24.13
CA LEU A 486 -13.12 -21.39 -24.57
C LEU A 486 -11.71 -20.98 -24.95
N THR A 487 -11.52 -20.62 -26.23
CA THR A 487 -10.24 -20.16 -26.76
C THR A 487 -10.22 -18.65 -26.85
N ALA A 488 -9.15 -18.02 -26.42
CA ALA A 488 -8.98 -16.58 -26.52
C ALA A 488 -8.96 -16.13 -27.98
N PRO A 489 -9.53 -14.96 -28.29
CA PRO A 489 -9.55 -14.45 -29.65
C PRO A 489 -8.14 -14.07 -30.13
N ALA A 490 -7.92 -14.17 -31.44
CA ALA A 490 -6.69 -13.65 -32.05
C ALA A 490 -6.61 -12.13 -31.91
N ARG A 491 -5.42 -11.60 -31.70
CA ARG A 491 -5.17 -10.16 -31.74
C ARG A 491 -4.97 -9.68 -33.17
N PRO A 492 -5.68 -8.63 -33.63
CA PRO A 492 -5.45 -8.08 -34.98
C PRO A 492 -4.01 -7.63 -35.15
N GLY A 493 -3.39 -8.03 -36.27
CA GLY A 493 -2.03 -7.63 -36.61
C GLY A 493 -0.91 -8.29 -35.80
N GLN A 494 -1.22 -9.23 -34.93
CA GLN A 494 -0.24 -10.02 -34.20
C GLN A 494 -0.34 -11.49 -34.59
N THR A 495 0.80 -12.09 -34.89
CA THR A 495 0.92 -13.54 -35.13
C THR A 495 1.02 -14.35 -33.83
N THR A 496 1.10 -13.66 -32.68
CA THR A 496 1.41 -14.24 -31.40
C THR A 496 0.23 -14.09 -30.44
N ALA A 497 -0.06 -15.13 -29.70
CA ALA A 497 -1.02 -15.07 -28.63
C ALA A 497 -0.48 -14.25 -27.46
N GLY A 498 -1.30 -13.37 -26.92
CA GLY A 498 -1.05 -12.68 -25.65
C GLY A 498 -1.79 -13.34 -24.52
N ASP A 499 -1.57 -12.83 -23.31
CA ASP A 499 -2.40 -13.13 -22.15
C ASP A 499 -3.78 -12.47 -22.30
N TRP A 500 -4.79 -13.08 -21.68
CA TRP A 500 -6.18 -12.66 -21.75
C TRP A 500 -6.88 -12.79 -20.40
N VAL A 501 -7.91 -11.98 -20.20
CA VAL A 501 -8.87 -12.17 -19.10
C VAL A 501 -10.23 -12.56 -19.69
N LEU A 502 -10.77 -13.65 -19.19
CA LEU A 502 -12.09 -14.12 -19.53
C LEU A 502 -13.06 -13.77 -18.40
N LEU A 503 -14.15 -13.13 -18.75
CA LEU A 503 -15.28 -12.88 -17.86
C LEU A 503 -16.49 -13.70 -18.31
N LEU A 504 -16.98 -14.55 -17.42
CA LEU A 504 -18.24 -15.28 -17.59
C LEU A 504 -19.23 -14.75 -16.55
N ARG A 505 -20.42 -14.34 -17.00
CA ARG A 505 -21.46 -13.82 -16.12
C ARG A 505 -22.79 -14.50 -16.38
N ARG A 506 -23.34 -15.12 -15.34
CA ARG A 506 -24.63 -15.80 -15.42
C ARG A 506 -25.74 -14.76 -15.61
N SER A 507 -26.58 -14.98 -16.63
CA SER A 507 -27.75 -14.15 -16.96
C SER A 507 -28.84 -14.22 -15.89
#